data_094ba732e76c70027b6d104405aa91db
#
_entry.id   094ba732e76c70027b6d104405aa91db
#
_cell.length_a   1.000
_cell.length_b   1.000
_cell.length_c   1.000
_cell.angle_alpha   90.00
_cell.angle_beta   90.00
_cell.angle_gamma   90.00
#
_symmetry.space_group_name_H-M   'P 1'
#
loop_
_entity.id
_entity.type
_entity.pdbx_description
1 polymer ?
#
loop_
_entity_poly.entity_id
_entity_poly.type
_entity_poly.pdbx_seq_one_letter_code
_entity_poly.pdbx_strand_id
1 'polypeptide(L)'
;MARSVNNELPGSRMDRRRLKTRTALVAAARSLFAEHPPQSVSITDITDAADLAKGSFYNHFPDKDSLAEELLVSIRQHVESLVAQSNKGVTDPYLAVAQAICTVLNFAVEDPQAASVLLRLTPNALSPKDPLYDGIASLIRMGHKQGQMLDIGVEDGVIILAGTATMTLFRILEKPDDVQLDILAISICAALLRALGAPAQRSKTIAKTVVANLLRHKPAR
;
A
#
# COMPACT_ATOMS: atom_id res chain seq x y z
N MET A 1 35.19 -37.76 11.81
CA MET A 1 35.31 -36.79 10.67
C MET A 1 34.14 -35.82 10.71
N ALA A 2 34.35 -34.65 11.30
CA ALA A 2 33.35 -33.61 11.40
C ALA A 2 33.38 -32.77 10.12
N ARG A 3 32.26 -32.70 9.37
CA ARG A 3 32.11 -31.79 8.25
C ARG A 3 31.83 -30.40 8.81
N SER A 4 32.77 -29.51 8.57
CA SER A 4 32.68 -28.07 8.83
C SER A 4 31.49 -27.51 8.07
N VAL A 5 30.52 -26.94 8.79
CA VAL A 5 29.43 -26.14 8.23
C VAL A 5 30.05 -24.80 7.85
N ASN A 6 30.21 -24.57 6.55
CA ASN A 6 30.63 -23.28 6.00
C ASN A 6 29.54 -22.25 6.29
N ASN A 7 29.78 -21.40 7.27
CA ASN A 7 29.00 -20.22 7.59
C ASN A 7 29.36 -19.15 6.54
N GLU A 8 28.62 -19.06 5.45
CA GLU A 8 28.82 -18.01 4.43
C GLU A 8 28.54 -16.65 5.07
N LEU A 9 29.61 -15.92 5.33
CA LEU A 9 29.56 -14.54 5.81
C LEU A 9 28.89 -13.62 4.76
N PRO A 10 28.06 -12.65 5.16
CA PRO A 10 27.36 -11.78 4.22
C PRO A 10 28.34 -10.96 3.39
N GLY A 11 28.16 -10.96 2.10
CA GLY A 11 28.71 -10.24 0.98
C GLY A 11 30.01 -9.45 1.16
N SER A 12 30.87 -9.45 0.16
CA SER A 12 32.13 -8.72 0.13
C SER A 12 31.96 -7.24 0.57
N ARG A 13 33.04 -6.57 0.99
CA ARG A 13 33.04 -5.13 1.30
C ARG A 13 32.48 -4.32 0.14
N MET A 14 32.65 -4.79 -1.08
CA MET A 14 32.14 -4.18 -2.31
C MET A 14 30.62 -4.33 -2.42
N ASP A 15 30.06 -5.50 -2.08
CA ASP A 15 28.61 -5.75 -2.11
C ASP A 15 27.89 -4.91 -1.07
N ARG A 16 28.45 -4.76 0.13
CA ARG A 16 27.90 -3.88 1.17
C ARG A 16 27.89 -2.41 0.74
N ARG A 17 28.94 -1.94 0.07
CA ARG A 17 29.01 -0.58 -0.46
C ARG A 17 27.97 -0.38 -1.58
N ARG A 18 27.86 -1.36 -2.48
CA ARG A 18 26.86 -1.34 -3.56
C ARG A 18 25.43 -1.29 -3.01
N LEU A 19 25.13 -2.14 -2.02
CA LEU A 19 23.82 -2.14 -1.36
C LEU A 19 23.54 -0.79 -0.69
N LYS A 20 24.49 -0.22 0.05
CA LYS A 20 24.34 1.08 0.71
C LYS A 20 24.02 2.19 -0.29
N THR A 21 24.75 2.24 -1.42
CA THR A 21 24.51 3.24 -2.49
C THR A 21 23.12 3.06 -3.09
N ARG A 22 22.70 1.83 -3.37
CA ARG A 22 21.37 1.54 -3.90
C ARG A 22 20.26 1.96 -2.94
N THR A 23 20.41 1.63 -1.67
CA THR A 23 19.46 2.03 -0.61
C THR A 23 19.33 3.54 -0.51
N ALA A 24 20.44 4.28 -0.60
CA ALA A 24 20.44 5.75 -0.59
C ALA A 24 19.67 6.33 -1.78
N LEU A 25 19.87 5.80 -3.01
CA LEU A 25 19.14 6.22 -4.21
C LEU A 25 17.63 5.98 -4.08
N VAL A 26 17.23 4.80 -3.58
CA VAL A 26 15.82 4.46 -3.38
C VAL A 26 15.18 5.36 -2.31
N ALA A 27 15.89 5.63 -1.21
CA ALA A 27 15.40 6.52 -0.15
C ALA A 27 15.23 7.97 -0.64
N ALA A 28 16.20 8.49 -1.40
CA ALA A 28 16.13 9.82 -1.99
C ALA A 28 14.97 9.95 -2.98
N ALA A 29 14.83 8.96 -3.88
CA ALA A 29 13.73 8.93 -4.85
C ALA A 29 12.37 8.84 -4.15
N ARG A 30 12.25 8.03 -3.10
CA ARG A 30 11.03 7.92 -2.29
C ARG A 30 10.62 9.28 -1.70
N SER A 31 11.56 10.03 -1.14
CA SER A 31 11.29 11.35 -0.60
C SER A 31 10.83 12.33 -1.69
N LEU A 32 11.56 12.39 -2.80
CA LEU A 32 11.25 13.29 -3.89
C LEU A 32 9.90 12.96 -4.57
N PHE A 33 9.60 11.68 -4.82
CA PHE A 33 8.32 11.29 -5.41
C PHE A 33 7.13 11.44 -4.45
N ALA A 34 7.36 11.46 -3.14
CA ALA A 34 6.30 11.77 -2.18
C ALA A 34 5.89 13.25 -2.22
N GLU A 35 6.81 14.15 -2.55
CA GLU A 35 6.59 15.59 -2.54
C GLU A 35 6.27 16.16 -3.92
N HIS A 36 6.89 15.60 -4.97
CA HIS A 36 6.83 16.13 -6.33
C HIS A 36 6.25 15.12 -7.33
N PRO A 37 5.57 15.60 -8.40
CA PRO A 37 5.17 14.74 -9.52
C PRO A 37 6.39 14.02 -10.11
N PRO A 38 6.33 12.71 -10.40
CA PRO A 38 7.49 11.94 -10.89
C PRO A 38 8.14 12.53 -12.14
N GLN A 39 7.35 13.18 -12.99
CA GLN A 39 7.81 13.81 -14.24
C GLN A 39 8.72 15.02 -13.97
N SER A 40 8.52 15.74 -12.84
CA SER A 40 9.33 16.89 -12.47
C SER A 40 10.64 16.54 -11.76
N VAL A 41 10.81 15.29 -11.31
CA VAL A 41 12.02 14.81 -10.63
C VAL A 41 13.03 14.29 -11.65
N SER A 42 14.24 14.81 -11.65
CA SER A 42 15.34 14.35 -12.50
C SER A 42 16.25 13.34 -11.78
N ILE A 43 17.06 12.60 -12.57
CA ILE A 43 18.11 11.73 -12.01
C ILE A 43 19.11 12.56 -11.20
N THR A 44 19.39 13.79 -11.61
CA THR A 44 20.28 14.71 -10.90
C THR A 44 19.72 15.03 -9.51
N ASP A 45 18.44 15.37 -9.41
CA ASP A 45 17.79 15.65 -8.11
C ASP A 45 17.89 14.42 -7.18
N ILE A 46 17.71 13.22 -7.70
CA ILE A 46 17.81 11.98 -6.91
C ILE A 46 19.23 11.75 -6.41
N THR A 47 20.24 11.95 -7.29
CA THR A 47 21.64 11.75 -6.90
C THR A 47 22.15 12.82 -5.95
N ASP A 48 21.74 14.05 -6.13
CA ASP A 48 22.09 15.17 -5.22
C ASP A 48 21.46 14.95 -3.83
N ALA A 49 20.19 14.55 -3.78
CA ALA A 49 19.52 14.20 -2.52
C ALA A 49 20.13 12.97 -1.83
N ALA A 50 20.77 12.08 -2.57
CA ALA A 50 21.48 10.91 -2.05
C ALA A 50 22.95 11.17 -1.70
N ASP A 51 23.47 12.36 -1.95
CA ASP A 51 24.90 12.73 -1.86
C ASP A 51 25.80 11.78 -2.70
N LEU A 52 25.40 11.59 -3.96
CA LEU A 52 26.07 10.68 -4.91
C LEU A 52 26.33 11.35 -6.25
N ALA A 53 27.43 10.99 -6.90
CA ALA A 53 27.69 11.41 -8.27
C ALA A 53 26.66 10.80 -9.24
N LYS A 54 26.21 11.57 -10.25
CA LYS A 54 25.22 11.12 -11.26
C LYS A 54 25.57 9.78 -11.93
N GLY A 55 26.86 9.53 -12.19
CA GLY A 55 27.33 8.26 -12.74
C GLY A 55 27.05 7.06 -11.83
N SER A 56 26.93 7.26 -10.52
CA SER A 56 26.61 6.20 -9.57
C SER A 56 25.19 5.66 -9.74
N PHE A 57 24.26 6.47 -10.24
CA PHE A 57 22.87 6.05 -10.51
C PHE A 57 22.84 4.90 -11.53
N TYR A 58 23.52 5.07 -12.65
CA TYR A 58 23.49 4.12 -13.77
C TYR A 58 24.17 2.77 -13.45
N ASN A 59 24.95 2.69 -12.37
CA ASN A 59 25.47 1.41 -11.86
C ASN A 59 24.39 0.56 -11.16
N HIS A 60 23.22 1.14 -10.86
CA HIS A 60 22.14 0.50 -10.11
C HIS A 60 20.82 0.44 -10.85
N PHE A 61 20.53 1.46 -11.66
CA PHE A 61 19.27 1.60 -12.40
C PHE A 61 19.56 2.09 -13.82
N PRO A 62 18.94 1.49 -14.85
CA PRO A 62 19.14 1.93 -16.23
C PRO A 62 18.55 3.33 -16.48
N ASP A 63 17.44 3.65 -15.81
CA ASP A 63 16.70 4.89 -15.91
C ASP A 63 15.89 5.18 -14.63
N LYS A 64 15.25 6.34 -14.60
CA LYS A 64 14.40 6.78 -13.49
C LYS A 64 13.13 5.94 -13.36
N ASP A 65 12.58 5.51 -14.47
CA ASP A 65 11.32 4.76 -14.49
C ASP A 65 11.50 3.37 -13.88
N SER A 66 12.64 2.71 -14.13
CA SER A 66 13.00 1.43 -13.50
C SER A 66 13.14 1.55 -11.97
N LEU A 67 13.70 2.67 -11.47
CA LEU A 67 13.76 2.94 -10.03
C LEU A 67 12.36 3.19 -9.46
N ALA A 68 11.54 3.98 -10.16
CA ALA A 68 10.17 4.28 -9.75
C ALA A 68 9.30 3.00 -9.71
N GLU A 69 9.43 2.13 -10.71
CA GLU A 69 8.73 0.85 -10.77
C GLU A 69 9.11 -0.06 -9.59
N GLU A 70 10.41 -0.20 -9.32
CA GLU A 70 10.86 -1.01 -8.19
C GLU A 70 10.35 -0.47 -6.85
N LEU A 71 10.38 0.84 -6.65
CA LEU A 71 9.85 1.48 -5.46
C LEU A 71 8.35 1.21 -5.32
N LEU A 72 7.59 1.36 -6.41
CA LEU A 72 6.15 1.09 -6.44
C LEU A 72 5.84 -0.37 -6.12
N VAL A 73 6.56 -1.31 -6.74
CA VAL A 73 6.40 -2.76 -6.48
C VAL A 73 6.67 -3.07 -5.01
N SER A 74 7.74 -2.51 -4.44
CA SER A 74 8.07 -2.72 -3.02
C SER A 74 6.96 -2.22 -2.08
N ILE A 75 6.41 -1.01 -2.35
CA ILE A 75 5.33 -0.45 -1.54
C ILE A 75 4.05 -1.29 -1.67
N ARG A 76 3.69 -1.72 -2.88
CA ARG A 76 2.53 -2.59 -3.11
C ARG A 76 2.65 -3.91 -2.37
N GLN A 77 3.78 -4.59 -2.48
CA GLN A 77 4.04 -5.84 -1.76
C GLN A 77 3.93 -5.66 -0.24
N HIS A 78 4.40 -4.53 0.28
CA HIS A 78 4.24 -4.22 1.69
C HIS A 78 2.77 -4.07 2.09
N VAL A 79 1.98 -3.30 1.34
CA VAL A 79 0.53 -3.13 1.57
C VAL A 79 -0.20 -4.47 1.49
N GLU A 80 0.09 -5.29 0.47
CA GLU A 80 -0.48 -6.64 0.33
C GLU A 80 -0.17 -7.53 1.54
N SER A 81 1.07 -7.50 2.01
CA SER A 81 1.49 -8.24 3.19
C SER A 81 0.71 -7.82 4.44
N LEU A 82 0.52 -6.50 4.64
CA LEU A 82 -0.27 -5.96 5.75
C LEU A 82 -1.73 -6.44 5.67
N VAL A 83 -2.35 -6.38 4.48
CA VAL A 83 -3.72 -6.84 4.27
C VAL A 83 -3.84 -8.35 4.45
N ALA A 84 -2.90 -9.13 3.92
CA ALA A 84 -2.88 -10.57 4.09
C ALA A 84 -2.76 -10.97 5.58
N GLN A 85 -1.93 -10.25 6.32
CA GLN A 85 -1.75 -10.47 7.76
C GLN A 85 -3.02 -10.13 8.53
N SER A 86 -3.66 -9.00 8.25
CA SER A 86 -4.90 -8.58 8.91
C SER A 86 -6.06 -9.54 8.62
N ASN A 87 -6.10 -10.14 7.43
CA ASN A 87 -7.14 -11.06 6.99
C ASN A 87 -6.83 -12.54 7.30
N LYS A 88 -5.75 -12.84 8.00
CA LYS A 88 -5.38 -14.22 8.31
C LYS A 88 -6.48 -14.93 9.12
N GLY A 89 -7.04 -16.02 8.56
CA GLY A 89 -8.11 -16.80 9.19
C GLY A 89 -9.51 -16.19 9.08
N VAL A 90 -9.66 -15.05 8.41
CA VAL A 90 -10.97 -14.41 8.21
C VAL A 90 -11.71 -15.11 7.08
N THR A 91 -12.94 -15.59 7.38
CA THR A 91 -13.81 -16.27 6.44
C THR A 91 -15.04 -15.45 6.04
N ASP A 92 -15.40 -14.44 6.83
CA ASP A 92 -16.50 -13.51 6.51
C ASP A 92 -16.00 -12.49 5.46
N PRO A 93 -16.59 -12.46 4.25
CA PRO A 93 -16.12 -11.58 3.18
C PRO A 93 -16.31 -10.10 3.49
N TYR A 94 -17.35 -9.71 4.23
CA TYR A 94 -17.54 -8.32 4.62
C TYR A 94 -16.52 -7.87 5.68
N LEU A 95 -16.18 -8.76 6.62
CA LEU A 95 -15.13 -8.48 7.60
C LEU A 95 -13.78 -8.35 6.91
N ALA A 96 -13.47 -9.23 5.94
CA ALA A 96 -12.23 -9.19 5.18
C ALA A 96 -12.07 -7.88 4.39
N VAL A 97 -13.14 -7.41 3.73
CA VAL A 97 -13.14 -6.10 3.03
C VAL A 97 -12.92 -4.96 4.02
N ALA A 98 -13.62 -4.94 5.15
CA ALA A 98 -13.47 -3.89 6.15
C ALA A 98 -12.05 -3.84 6.72
N GLN A 99 -11.46 -5.00 7.02
CA GLN A 99 -10.07 -5.08 7.49
C GLN A 99 -9.07 -4.60 6.43
N ALA A 100 -9.25 -5.01 5.18
CA ALA A 100 -8.40 -4.57 4.08
C ALA A 100 -8.40 -3.03 3.95
N ILE A 101 -9.59 -2.42 3.89
CA ILE A 101 -9.73 -0.96 3.79
C ILE A 101 -9.12 -0.26 5.00
N CYS A 102 -9.44 -0.67 6.23
CA CYS A 102 -8.87 -0.05 7.44
C CYS A 102 -7.35 -0.19 7.51
N THR A 103 -6.80 -1.34 7.07
CA THR A 103 -5.35 -1.56 6.99
C THR A 103 -4.69 -0.58 6.01
N VAL A 104 -5.29 -0.37 4.84
CA VAL A 104 -4.78 0.59 3.84
C VAL A 104 -4.86 2.03 4.36
N LEU A 105 -5.94 2.40 5.05
CA LEU A 105 -6.06 3.74 5.65
C LEU A 105 -5.06 3.95 6.77
N ASN A 106 -4.83 2.94 7.62
CA ASN A 106 -3.83 2.98 8.68
C ASN A 106 -2.40 3.09 8.11
N PHE A 107 -2.10 2.34 7.05
CA PHE A 107 -0.82 2.46 6.34
C PHE A 107 -0.53 3.91 5.91
N ALA A 108 -1.52 4.64 5.40
CA ALA A 108 -1.34 6.04 5.00
C ALA A 108 -1.04 6.98 6.18
N VAL A 109 -1.50 6.66 7.37
CA VAL A 109 -1.21 7.43 8.58
C VAL A 109 0.16 7.07 9.16
N GLU A 110 0.54 5.80 9.12
CA GLU A 110 1.82 5.33 9.63
C GLU A 110 2.99 5.68 8.72
N ASP A 111 2.79 5.62 7.41
CA ASP A 111 3.77 5.93 6.38
C ASP A 111 3.18 6.83 5.27
N PRO A 112 2.91 8.10 5.57
CA PRO A 112 2.31 9.03 4.61
C PRO A 112 3.19 9.25 3.37
N GLN A 113 4.51 9.11 3.51
CA GLN A 113 5.44 9.23 2.39
C GLN A 113 5.26 8.08 1.40
N ALA A 114 5.21 6.82 1.86
CA ALA A 114 4.97 5.67 0.98
C ALA A 114 3.57 5.71 0.36
N ALA A 115 2.56 6.13 1.12
CA ALA A 115 1.21 6.28 0.59
C ALA A 115 1.13 7.37 -0.51
N SER A 116 1.85 8.49 -0.34
CA SER A 116 1.97 9.53 -1.38
C SER A 116 2.64 9.00 -2.65
N VAL A 117 3.74 8.25 -2.49
CA VAL A 117 4.44 7.60 -3.61
C VAL A 117 3.52 6.61 -4.33
N LEU A 118 2.81 5.77 -3.57
CA LEU A 118 1.84 4.81 -4.12
C LEU A 118 0.80 5.50 -5.00
N LEU A 119 0.21 6.60 -4.53
CA LEU A 119 -0.80 7.35 -5.28
C LEU A 119 -0.21 8.03 -6.53
N ARG A 120 0.99 8.61 -6.43
CA ARG A 120 1.61 9.37 -7.53
C ARG A 120 2.20 8.48 -8.62
N LEU A 121 2.72 7.30 -8.26
CA LEU A 121 3.31 6.35 -9.21
C LEU A 121 2.29 5.35 -9.76
N THR A 122 1.10 5.22 -9.15
CA THR A 122 0.07 4.32 -9.69
C THR A 122 -0.55 4.98 -10.94
N PRO A 123 -0.49 4.34 -12.12
CA PRO A 123 -1.19 4.81 -13.31
C PRO A 123 -2.70 4.92 -13.04
N ASN A 124 -3.39 5.73 -13.85
CA ASN A 124 -4.78 6.15 -13.68
C ASN A 124 -5.84 5.04 -13.50
N ALA A 125 -5.47 3.77 -13.60
CA ALA A 125 -6.35 2.63 -13.31
C ALA A 125 -5.53 1.43 -12.84
N LEU A 126 -6.07 0.68 -11.88
CA LEU A 126 -5.56 -0.65 -11.54
C LEU A 126 -5.74 -1.58 -12.75
N SER A 127 -4.65 -2.07 -13.28
CA SER A 127 -4.68 -3.09 -14.35
C SER A 127 -5.02 -4.45 -13.77
N PRO A 128 -5.74 -5.34 -14.49
CA PRO A 128 -5.91 -6.73 -14.10
C PRO A 128 -4.61 -7.51 -13.87
N LYS A 129 -3.46 -6.96 -14.31
CA LYS A 129 -2.12 -7.51 -14.04
C LYS A 129 -1.50 -6.97 -12.75
N ASP A 130 -2.16 -6.04 -12.08
CA ASP A 130 -1.67 -5.46 -10.84
C ASP A 130 -1.96 -6.39 -9.66
N PRO A 131 -0.98 -6.74 -8.82
CA PRO A 131 -1.20 -7.56 -7.64
C PRO A 131 -2.28 -7.01 -6.70
N LEU A 132 -2.36 -5.68 -6.52
CA LEU A 132 -3.44 -5.06 -5.73
C LEU A 132 -4.83 -5.34 -6.32
N TYR A 133 -4.94 -5.40 -7.66
CA TYR A 133 -6.19 -5.80 -8.32
C TYR A 133 -6.58 -7.21 -7.91
N ASP A 134 -5.66 -8.17 -7.98
CA ASP A 134 -5.93 -9.58 -7.65
C ASP A 134 -6.32 -9.74 -6.18
N GLY A 135 -5.70 -9.03 -5.26
CA GLY A 135 -6.07 -9.01 -3.85
C GLY A 135 -7.53 -8.57 -3.64
N ILE A 136 -7.92 -7.44 -4.23
CA ILE A 136 -9.30 -6.92 -4.14
C ILE A 136 -10.29 -7.86 -4.83
N ALA A 137 -9.97 -8.31 -6.05
CA ALA A 137 -10.79 -9.24 -6.81
C ALA A 137 -11.06 -10.56 -6.06
N SER A 138 -10.07 -11.04 -5.30
CA SER A 138 -10.19 -12.24 -4.48
C SER A 138 -11.19 -12.05 -3.34
N LEU A 139 -11.27 -10.88 -2.72
CA LEU A 139 -12.27 -10.56 -1.71
C LEU A 139 -13.69 -10.58 -2.30
N ILE A 140 -13.87 -10.00 -3.48
CA ILE A 140 -15.16 -10.00 -4.17
C ILE A 140 -15.58 -11.43 -4.55
N ARG A 141 -14.66 -12.21 -5.16
CA ARG A 141 -14.92 -13.63 -5.51
C ARG A 141 -15.27 -14.48 -4.29
N MET A 142 -14.63 -14.22 -3.15
CA MET A 142 -14.97 -14.91 -1.89
C MET A 142 -16.41 -14.62 -1.47
N GLY A 143 -16.83 -13.36 -1.54
CA GLY A 143 -18.22 -12.96 -1.23
C GLY A 143 -19.25 -13.57 -2.18
N HIS A 144 -18.96 -13.60 -3.49
CA HIS A 144 -19.83 -14.25 -4.50
C HIS A 144 -19.95 -15.75 -4.25
N LYS A 145 -18.83 -16.44 -4.02
CA LYS A 145 -18.82 -17.89 -3.74
C LYS A 145 -19.66 -18.27 -2.53
N GLN A 146 -19.77 -17.38 -1.56
CA GLN A 146 -20.56 -17.58 -0.35
C GLN A 146 -22.02 -17.09 -0.48
N GLY A 147 -22.40 -16.50 -1.62
CA GLY A 147 -23.72 -15.91 -1.82
C GLY A 147 -24.05 -14.74 -0.88
N GLN A 148 -23.03 -14.08 -0.33
CA GLN A 148 -23.19 -12.99 0.64
C GLN A 148 -23.15 -11.61 0.01
N MET A 149 -22.38 -11.41 -1.07
CA MET A 149 -22.27 -10.14 -1.76
C MET A 149 -23.26 -10.05 -2.92
N LEU A 150 -23.60 -8.83 -3.30
CA LEU A 150 -24.38 -8.58 -4.51
C LEU A 150 -23.66 -9.18 -5.72
N ASP A 151 -24.45 -9.65 -6.69
CA ASP A 151 -23.94 -10.15 -7.97
C ASP A 151 -23.57 -8.97 -8.89
N ILE A 152 -22.52 -8.26 -8.49
CA ILE A 152 -21.86 -7.24 -9.31
C ILE A 152 -20.66 -7.86 -10.00
N GLY A 153 -20.24 -7.33 -11.16
CA GLY A 153 -19.00 -7.75 -11.81
C GLY A 153 -17.81 -7.64 -10.87
N VAL A 154 -16.87 -8.58 -10.97
CA VAL A 154 -15.64 -8.52 -10.14
C VAL A 154 -14.90 -7.19 -10.40
N GLU A 155 -14.85 -6.74 -11.66
CA GLU A 155 -14.25 -5.48 -12.07
C GLU A 155 -14.96 -4.27 -11.43
N ASP A 156 -16.30 -4.26 -11.43
CA ASP A 156 -17.09 -3.21 -10.78
C ASP A 156 -16.79 -3.12 -9.28
N GLY A 157 -16.70 -4.28 -8.62
CA GLY A 157 -16.32 -4.36 -7.21
C GLY A 157 -14.91 -3.84 -6.93
N VAL A 158 -13.96 -4.14 -7.83
CA VAL A 158 -12.59 -3.59 -7.74
C VAL A 158 -12.60 -2.08 -7.91
N ILE A 159 -13.33 -1.53 -8.88
CA ILE A 159 -13.45 -0.09 -9.10
C ILE A 159 -14.04 0.60 -7.87
N ILE A 160 -15.10 0.06 -7.29
CA ILE A 160 -15.74 0.62 -6.09
C ILE A 160 -14.75 0.64 -4.92
N LEU A 161 -14.08 -0.47 -4.63
CA LEU A 161 -13.18 -0.59 -3.49
C LEU A 161 -11.90 0.24 -3.69
N ALA A 162 -11.23 0.07 -4.81
CA ALA A 162 -9.99 0.76 -5.11
C ALA A 162 -10.19 2.26 -5.30
N GLY A 163 -11.22 2.67 -6.03
CA GLY A 163 -11.55 4.08 -6.23
C GLY A 163 -11.87 4.80 -4.93
N THR A 164 -12.66 4.17 -4.05
CA THR A 164 -12.98 4.73 -2.73
C THR A 164 -11.74 4.79 -1.85
N ALA A 165 -10.90 3.74 -1.82
CA ALA A 165 -9.65 3.74 -1.08
C ALA A 165 -8.74 4.87 -1.56
N THR A 166 -8.51 4.99 -2.86
CA THR A 166 -7.68 6.03 -3.49
C THR A 166 -8.14 7.43 -3.10
N MET A 167 -9.43 7.73 -3.25
CA MET A 167 -9.99 9.05 -2.88
C MET A 167 -9.88 9.33 -1.37
N THR A 168 -10.05 8.30 -0.55
CA THR A 168 -9.89 8.44 0.90
C THR A 168 -8.42 8.68 1.29
N LEU A 169 -7.48 8.01 0.64
CA LEU A 169 -6.04 8.24 0.83
C LEU A 169 -5.65 9.67 0.45
N PHE A 170 -6.09 10.18 -0.70
CA PHE A 170 -5.88 11.58 -1.08
C PHE A 170 -6.41 12.53 -0.01
N ARG A 171 -7.61 12.30 0.50
CA ARG A 171 -8.20 13.16 1.55
C ARG A 171 -7.39 13.15 2.86
N ILE A 172 -6.86 11.98 3.25
CA ILE A 172 -6.03 11.83 4.46
C ILE A 172 -4.69 12.57 4.29
N LEU A 173 -4.05 12.43 3.11
CA LEU A 173 -2.72 12.99 2.85
C LEU A 173 -2.74 14.50 2.59
N GLU A 174 -3.81 15.04 2.00
CA GLU A 174 -3.92 16.49 1.76
C GLU A 174 -4.11 17.30 3.04
N LYS A 175 -4.91 16.79 3.98
CA LYS A 175 -5.26 17.51 5.21
C LYS A 175 -5.31 16.57 6.42
N PRO A 176 -4.16 16.08 6.86
CA PRO A 176 -4.10 15.09 7.94
C PRO A 176 -4.69 15.59 9.26
N ASP A 177 -4.54 16.89 9.57
CA ASP A 177 -5.02 17.49 10.82
C ASP A 177 -6.54 17.71 10.85
N ASP A 178 -7.19 17.79 9.66
CA ASP A 178 -8.64 17.98 9.53
C ASP A 178 -9.43 16.65 9.54
N VAL A 179 -8.75 15.51 9.57
CA VAL A 179 -9.39 14.20 9.44
C VAL A 179 -9.50 13.53 10.80
N GLN A 180 -10.75 13.38 11.27
CA GLN A 180 -11.06 12.44 12.33
C GLN A 180 -11.07 11.03 11.70
N LEU A 181 -9.91 10.38 11.71
CA LEU A 181 -9.67 9.15 10.95
C LEU A 181 -10.64 8.03 11.32
N ASP A 182 -10.98 7.88 12.58
CA ASP A 182 -11.90 6.85 13.08
C ASP A 182 -13.32 7.08 12.54
N ILE A 183 -13.81 8.34 12.53
CA ILE A 183 -15.12 8.70 11.99
C ILE A 183 -15.15 8.46 10.48
N LEU A 184 -14.12 8.93 9.76
CA LEU A 184 -14.01 8.74 8.33
C LEU A 184 -13.96 7.25 7.97
N ALA A 185 -13.10 6.48 8.63
CA ALA A 185 -12.94 5.06 8.38
C ALA A 185 -14.23 4.27 8.65
N ILE A 186 -14.95 4.55 9.77
CA ILE A 186 -16.26 3.93 10.04
C ILE A 186 -17.25 4.24 8.93
N SER A 187 -17.34 5.51 8.52
CA SER A 187 -18.29 5.95 7.50
C SER A 187 -18.01 5.30 6.14
N ILE A 188 -16.77 5.35 5.68
CA ILE A 188 -16.33 4.77 4.40
C ILE A 188 -16.48 3.25 4.39
N CYS A 189 -16.02 2.57 5.43
CA CYS A 189 -16.21 1.12 5.56
C CYS A 189 -17.69 0.73 5.51
N ALA A 190 -18.54 1.39 6.30
CA ALA A 190 -19.96 1.07 6.31
C ALA A 190 -20.63 1.32 4.94
N ALA A 191 -20.25 2.39 4.24
CA ALA A 191 -20.75 2.71 2.90
C ALA A 191 -20.31 1.64 1.87
N LEU A 192 -19.03 1.25 1.87
CA LEU A 192 -18.49 0.23 0.98
C LEU A 192 -19.16 -1.14 1.20
N LEU A 193 -19.31 -1.57 2.46
CA LEU A 193 -19.98 -2.82 2.76
C LEU A 193 -21.44 -2.82 2.27
N ARG A 194 -22.12 -1.70 2.38
CA ARG A 194 -23.49 -1.55 1.85
C ARG A 194 -23.51 -1.61 0.33
N ALA A 195 -22.57 -0.97 -0.34
CA ALA A 195 -22.45 -1.04 -1.80
C ALA A 195 -22.22 -2.48 -2.30
N LEU A 196 -21.58 -3.30 -1.46
CA LEU A 196 -21.40 -4.73 -1.73
C LEU A 196 -22.59 -5.62 -1.26
N GLY A 197 -23.67 -5.03 -0.75
CA GLY A 197 -24.90 -5.74 -0.39
C GLY A 197 -25.06 -6.09 1.10
N ALA A 198 -24.15 -5.65 1.97
CA ALA A 198 -24.32 -5.92 3.40
C ALA A 198 -25.50 -5.14 3.99
N PRO A 199 -26.31 -5.75 4.88
CA PRO A 199 -27.37 -5.06 5.60
C PRO A 199 -26.83 -3.87 6.40
N ALA A 200 -27.58 -2.78 6.46
CA ALA A 200 -27.14 -1.52 7.06
C ALA A 200 -26.63 -1.67 8.51
N GLN A 201 -27.31 -2.47 9.33
CA GLN A 201 -26.90 -2.70 10.71
C GLN A 201 -25.60 -3.51 10.79
N ARG A 202 -25.46 -4.57 9.97
CA ARG A 202 -24.24 -5.39 9.90
C ARG A 202 -23.03 -4.57 9.44
N SER A 203 -23.22 -3.73 8.40
CA SER A 203 -22.18 -2.83 7.90
C SER A 203 -21.64 -1.89 8.98
N LYS A 204 -22.54 -1.26 9.74
CA LYS A 204 -22.16 -0.36 10.85
C LYS A 204 -21.42 -1.10 11.96
N THR A 205 -21.91 -2.29 12.33
CA THR A 205 -21.29 -3.10 13.39
C THR A 205 -19.88 -3.53 12.99
N ILE A 206 -19.71 -4.09 11.80
CA ILE A 206 -18.40 -4.52 11.29
C ILE A 206 -17.45 -3.32 11.24
N ALA A 207 -17.86 -2.19 10.63
CA ALA A 207 -17.02 -1.00 10.51
C ALA A 207 -16.53 -0.50 11.87
N LYS A 208 -17.42 -0.37 12.86
CA LYS A 208 -17.06 0.07 14.22
C LYS A 208 -16.07 -0.90 14.88
N THR A 209 -16.32 -2.20 14.79
CA THR A 209 -15.46 -3.22 15.39
C THR A 209 -14.06 -3.19 14.79
N VAL A 210 -13.96 -3.16 13.45
CA VAL A 210 -12.67 -3.17 12.74
C VAL A 210 -11.88 -1.90 13.04
N VAL A 211 -12.50 -0.73 12.96
CA VAL A 211 -11.84 0.55 13.27
C VAL A 211 -11.36 0.59 14.71
N ALA A 212 -12.18 0.12 15.66
CA ALA A 212 -11.79 0.04 17.06
C ALA A 212 -10.56 -0.87 17.30
N ASN A 213 -10.39 -1.91 16.49
CA ASN A 213 -9.28 -2.86 16.63
C ASN A 213 -8.01 -2.40 15.90
N LEU A 214 -8.13 -1.80 14.73
CA LEU A 214 -6.99 -1.49 13.85
C LEU A 214 -6.49 -0.04 14.00
N LEU A 215 -7.35 0.92 14.34
CA LEU A 215 -6.97 2.34 14.37
C LEU A 215 -6.76 2.90 15.80
N ARG A 216 -7.05 2.15 16.85
CA ARG A 216 -6.89 2.58 18.24
C ARG A 216 -5.44 2.54 18.77
N HIS A 217 -4.46 2.15 17.97
CA HIS A 217 -3.08 1.97 18.43
C HIS A 217 -2.20 3.22 18.27
N LYS A 218 -2.78 4.42 18.22
CA LYS A 218 -1.98 5.64 18.31
C LYS A 218 -2.15 6.27 19.69
N PRO A 219 -1.11 6.24 20.58
CA PRO A 219 -1.09 7.14 21.73
C PRO A 219 -1.14 8.56 21.20
N ALA A 220 -2.02 9.39 21.79
CA ALA A 220 -2.06 10.82 21.54
C ALA A 220 -0.64 11.39 21.67
N ARG A 221 -0.15 12.07 20.61
CA ARG A 221 1.07 12.86 20.67
C ARG A 221 0.82 14.16 21.41
#